data_0bd4fc2da7f126729b5371584f7f03c7
#
_entry.id   0bd4fc2da7f126729b5371584f7f03c7
#
_cell.length_a   1.000
_cell.length_b   1.000
_cell.length_c   1.000
_cell.angle_alpha   90.00
_cell.angle_beta   90.00
_cell.angle_gamma   90.00
#
_symmetry.space_group_name_H-M   'P 1'
#
loop_
_entity.id
_entity.type
_entity.pdbx_description
1 polymer ?
#
loop_
_entity_poly.entity_id
_entity_poly.type
_entity_poly.pdbx_seq_one_letter_code
_entity_poly.pdbx_strand_id
1 'polypeptide(L)'
;MLILIVGDTHFTGKNPVARIDDVVETQFEKWEEIVSISNKYDAPIVHTGDIFNVSIIANSILTQIGAIMENLNNPLYFVWGNHDLMYHSLDLWDRTSLGILWANSEKIKHISDFYKDYQKWWSWYDWDSEHGIQWYGDRPNILLTHKAVVSERKMGKGSWILEDKDFCMNIDNHLELRGYKLIICGHWHKPYIFKHKETLVVNPGPVLRRSVEEWFMPSVVLLNLDTLFYKRLYLESAKPPDQILSRKHIEQKIESYTEGVMKFIEQLRFTKTINKGKFLENLFVLLDNHELPTNVENILRDKIAILIQKGIIHEDN
;
A
#
# COMPACT_ATOMS: atom_id res chain seq x y z
N MET A 1 -5.81 9.97 -25.59
CA MET A 1 -4.60 10.02 -24.75
C MET A 1 -4.48 8.70 -23.99
N LEU A 2 -3.28 8.07 -24.02
CA LEU A 2 -2.99 6.88 -23.21
C LEU A 2 -2.43 7.28 -21.85
N ILE A 3 -2.75 6.49 -20.82
CA ILE A 3 -2.14 6.51 -19.49
C ILE A 3 -1.78 5.09 -19.08
N LEU A 4 -0.76 4.93 -18.22
CA LEU A 4 -0.40 3.66 -17.61
C LEU A 4 -0.79 3.69 -16.13
N ILE A 5 -1.79 2.92 -15.75
CA ILE A 5 -2.27 2.83 -14.37
C ILE A 5 -1.43 1.78 -13.64
N VAL A 6 -0.80 2.21 -12.54
CA VAL A 6 0.04 1.38 -11.67
C VAL A 6 -0.56 1.38 -10.27
N GLY A 7 -0.73 0.21 -9.71
CA GLY A 7 -1.21 0.04 -8.34
C GLY A 7 -0.07 0.08 -7.32
N ASP A 8 -0.45 -0.15 -6.10
CA ASP A 8 0.35 -0.10 -4.89
C ASP A 8 1.70 -0.82 -5.07
N THR A 9 2.80 -0.06 -5.15
CA THR A 9 4.14 -0.61 -5.36
C THR A 9 4.81 -1.06 -4.07
N HIS A 10 4.50 -0.41 -2.95
CA HIS A 10 5.03 -0.74 -1.63
C HIS A 10 6.53 -1.00 -1.58
N PHE A 11 7.33 -0.13 -2.20
CA PHE A 11 8.78 -0.27 -2.14
C PHE A 11 9.27 -0.42 -0.71
N THR A 12 10.14 -1.40 -0.49
CA THR A 12 10.58 -1.79 0.86
C THR A 12 12.06 -2.17 0.87
N GLY A 13 12.71 -1.98 2.02
CA GLY A 13 14.07 -2.46 2.29
C GLY A 13 14.10 -3.81 3.01
N LYS A 14 12.93 -4.44 3.27
CA LYS A 14 12.84 -5.68 4.04
C LYS A 14 11.92 -6.68 3.34
N ASN A 15 12.30 -7.96 3.35
CA ASN A 15 11.43 -9.01 2.85
C ASN A 15 10.18 -9.15 3.72
N PRO A 16 8.96 -9.04 3.14
CA PRO A 16 7.74 -9.47 3.81
C PRO A 16 7.82 -10.92 4.28
N VAL A 17 7.11 -11.24 5.36
CA VAL A 17 7.20 -12.57 6.00
C VAL A 17 6.82 -13.72 5.04
N ALA A 18 5.90 -13.47 4.12
CA ALA A 18 5.46 -14.47 3.14
C ALA A 18 6.46 -14.69 1.99
N ARG A 19 7.45 -13.79 1.81
CA ARG A 19 8.39 -13.83 0.69
C ARG A 19 9.58 -14.73 0.97
N ILE A 20 9.94 -15.54 -0.03
CA ILE A 20 11.09 -16.46 0.01
C ILE A 20 12.19 -16.09 -0.99
N ASP A 21 11.98 -15.06 -1.83
CA ASP A 21 12.96 -14.46 -2.74
C ASP A 21 13.51 -13.14 -2.17
N ASP A 22 14.44 -12.51 -2.88
CA ASP A 22 14.89 -11.15 -2.56
C ASP A 22 13.90 -10.12 -3.12
N VAL A 23 13.11 -9.51 -2.24
CA VAL A 23 12.12 -8.49 -2.63
C VAL A 23 12.79 -7.20 -3.10
N VAL A 24 13.97 -6.87 -2.54
CA VAL A 24 14.66 -5.62 -2.89
C VAL A 24 15.14 -5.67 -4.33
N GLU A 25 15.68 -6.80 -4.78
CA GLU A 25 16.07 -7.00 -6.17
C GLU A 25 14.85 -6.99 -7.10
N THR A 26 13.84 -7.82 -6.80
CA THR A 26 12.67 -8.01 -7.67
C THR A 26 11.77 -6.78 -7.76
N GLN A 27 11.79 -5.85 -6.79
CA GLN A 27 11.04 -4.61 -6.90
C GLN A 27 11.64 -3.65 -7.94
N PHE A 28 12.97 -3.59 -8.04
CA PHE A 28 13.64 -2.75 -9.03
C PHE A 28 13.44 -3.27 -10.45
N GLU A 29 13.59 -4.59 -10.67
CA GLU A 29 13.31 -5.22 -11.96
C GLU A 29 11.91 -4.88 -12.48
N LYS A 30 10.89 -4.98 -11.62
CA LYS A 30 9.52 -4.62 -11.99
C LYS A 30 9.36 -3.14 -12.28
N TRP A 31 10.03 -2.29 -11.51
CA TRP A 31 9.92 -0.86 -11.70
C TRP A 31 10.58 -0.40 -13.00
N GLU A 32 11.73 -0.96 -13.34
CA GLU A 32 12.40 -0.73 -14.64
C GLU A 32 11.51 -1.19 -15.81
N GLU A 33 10.85 -2.34 -15.67
CA GLU A 33 9.87 -2.81 -16.68
C GLU A 33 8.68 -1.85 -16.81
N ILE A 34 8.12 -1.35 -15.71
CA ILE A 34 7.02 -0.38 -15.73
C ILE A 34 7.43 0.91 -16.41
N VAL A 35 8.62 1.43 -16.12
CA VAL A 35 9.20 2.61 -16.78
C VAL A 35 9.37 2.34 -18.29
N SER A 36 9.88 1.17 -18.67
CA SER A 36 10.01 0.75 -20.06
C SER A 36 8.66 0.69 -20.78
N ILE A 37 7.62 0.14 -20.14
CA ILE A 37 6.26 0.11 -20.69
C ILE A 37 5.71 1.52 -20.86
N SER A 38 5.85 2.40 -19.85
CA SER A 38 5.43 3.80 -19.93
C SER A 38 6.06 4.51 -21.13
N ASN A 39 7.38 4.39 -21.27
CA ASN A 39 8.13 5.00 -22.37
C ASN A 39 7.75 4.42 -23.74
N LYS A 40 7.57 3.09 -23.84
CA LYS A 40 7.16 2.41 -25.07
C LYS A 40 5.82 2.90 -25.62
N TYR A 41 4.86 3.19 -24.74
CA TYR A 41 3.53 3.64 -25.12
C TYR A 41 3.35 5.15 -25.06
N ASP A 42 4.43 5.89 -24.73
CA ASP A 42 4.41 7.34 -24.49
C ASP A 42 3.24 7.74 -23.56
N ALA A 43 3.08 6.98 -22.47
CA ALA A 43 1.96 7.09 -21.56
C ALA A 43 2.44 7.50 -20.15
N PRO A 44 2.03 8.66 -19.61
CA PRO A 44 2.32 9.02 -18.24
C PRO A 44 1.77 7.95 -17.28
N ILE A 45 2.50 7.74 -16.18
CA ILE A 45 2.06 6.83 -15.13
C ILE A 45 1.04 7.54 -14.24
N VAL A 46 -0.06 6.85 -13.92
CA VAL A 46 -1.04 7.25 -12.90
C VAL A 46 -1.00 6.19 -11.81
N HIS A 47 -0.45 6.57 -10.65
CA HIS A 47 -0.22 5.68 -9.51
C HIS A 47 -1.28 5.85 -8.44
N THR A 48 -1.82 4.74 -7.93
CA THR A 48 -2.96 4.73 -7.00
C THR A 48 -2.61 5.04 -5.54
N GLY A 49 -1.38 5.42 -5.23
CA GLY A 49 -0.88 5.61 -3.86
C GLY A 49 -0.16 4.37 -3.32
N ASP A 50 0.32 4.44 -2.08
CA ASP A 50 1.17 3.41 -1.45
C ASP A 50 2.39 3.06 -2.32
N ILE A 51 3.13 4.10 -2.72
CA ILE A 51 4.40 3.95 -3.44
C ILE A 51 5.41 3.25 -2.52
N PHE A 52 5.48 3.67 -1.26
CA PHE A 52 6.33 3.05 -0.26
C PHE A 52 5.56 2.18 0.73
N ASN A 53 6.23 1.19 1.28
CA ASN A 53 5.64 0.32 2.31
C ASN A 53 5.61 0.97 3.70
N VAL A 54 6.40 1.99 3.90
CA VAL A 54 6.48 2.83 5.11
C VAL A 54 6.83 4.25 4.70
N SER A 55 6.40 5.24 5.49
CA SER A 55 6.58 6.66 5.19
C SER A 55 8.05 7.11 5.06
N ILE A 56 8.96 6.43 5.76
CA ILE A 56 10.40 6.67 5.67
C ILE A 56 11.10 5.36 5.29
N ILE A 57 11.75 5.36 4.13
CA ILE A 57 12.52 4.21 3.62
C ILE A 57 14.02 4.49 3.67
N ALA A 58 14.84 3.42 3.62
CA ALA A 58 16.29 3.56 3.57
C ALA A 58 16.74 4.40 2.37
N ASN A 59 17.67 5.33 2.59
CA ASN A 59 18.15 6.25 1.55
C ASN A 59 18.69 5.52 0.31
N SER A 60 19.32 4.35 0.46
CA SER A 60 19.81 3.54 -0.67
C SER A 60 18.67 3.10 -1.60
N ILE A 61 17.53 2.70 -1.03
CA ILE A 61 16.33 2.32 -1.80
C ILE A 61 15.73 3.56 -2.46
N LEU A 62 15.58 4.66 -1.70
CA LEU A 62 15.03 5.91 -2.19
C LEU A 62 15.83 6.45 -3.39
N THR A 63 17.17 6.45 -3.28
CA THR A 63 18.07 6.90 -4.34
C THR A 63 17.92 6.04 -5.60
N GLN A 64 17.85 4.71 -5.44
CA GLN A 64 17.74 3.81 -6.59
C GLN A 64 16.38 3.94 -7.29
N ILE A 65 15.28 4.06 -6.53
CA ILE A 65 13.94 4.30 -7.08
C ILE A 65 13.92 5.64 -7.82
N GLY A 66 14.44 6.71 -7.23
CA GLY A 66 14.54 8.02 -7.86
C GLY A 66 15.32 7.96 -9.16
N ALA A 67 16.48 7.29 -9.18
CA ALA A 67 17.28 7.12 -10.39
C ALA A 67 16.53 6.38 -11.52
N ILE A 68 15.74 5.37 -11.20
CA ILE A 68 14.90 4.67 -12.19
C ILE A 68 13.80 5.60 -12.70
N MET A 69 13.16 6.40 -11.82
CA MET A 69 12.09 7.33 -12.19
C MET A 69 12.59 8.45 -13.12
N GLU A 70 13.83 8.89 -12.99
CA GLU A 70 14.42 9.88 -13.91
C GLU A 70 14.50 9.40 -15.37
N ASN A 71 14.42 8.09 -15.63
CA ASN A 71 14.35 7.52 -16.99
C ASN A 71 12.95 7.60 -17.62
N LEU A 72 11.93 8.09 -16.92
CA LEU A 72 10.60 8.30 -17.48
C LEU A 72 10.61 9.41 -18.55
N ASN A 73 10.01 9.15 -19.71
CA ASN A 73 9.77 10.19 -20.72
C ASN A 73 8.69 11.18 -20.24
N ASN A 74 7.61 10.65 -19.67
CA ASN A 74 6.49 11.39 -19.10
C ASN A 74 6.46 11.27 -17.57
N PRO A 75 5.94 12.26 -16.83
CA PRO A 75 5.88 12.19 -15.38
C PRO A 75 5.00 11.03 -14.85
N LEU A 76 5.30 10.61 -13.63
CA LEU A 76 4.42 9.84 -12.78
C LEU A 76 3.52 10.80 -11.97
N TYR A 77 2.22 10.56 -11.99
CA TYR A 77 1.22 11.28 -11.19
C TYR A 77 0.66 10.34 -10.13
N PHE A 78 0.56 10.81 -8.89
CA PHE A 78 0.11 10.00 -7.76
C PHE A 78 -0.95 10.71 -6.93
N VAL A 79 -1.65 9.95 -6.10
CA VAL A 79 -2.34 10.37 -4.88
C VAL A 79 -1.63 9.75 -3.68
N TRP A 80 -1.76 10.37 -2.52
CA TRP A 80 -1.17 9.85 -1.30
C TRP A 80 -1.91 8.59 -0.82
N GLY A 81 -1.15 7.52 -0.55
CA GLY A 81 -1.63 6.35 0.15
C GLY A 81 -1.34 6.44 1.65
N ASN A 82 -1.95 5.56 2.44
CA ASN A 82 -1.76 5.57 3.90
C ASN A 82 -0.33 5.19 4.33
N HIS A 83 0.34 4.31 3.58
CA HIS A 83 1.73 3.93 3.86
C HIS A 83 2.75 5.01 3.48
N ASP A 84 2.40 5.90 2.56
CA ASP A 84 3.27 7.01 2.16
C ASP A 84 3.34 8.12 3.21
N LEU A 85 2.35 8.18 4.12
CA LEU A 85 2.17 9.26 5.09
C LEU A 85 2.64 8.86 6.49
N MET A 86 3.34 9.77 7.15
CA MET A 86 3.72 9.61 8.56
C MET A 86 2.48 9.72 9.44
N TYR A 87 2.23 8.73 10.30
CA TYR A 87 1.00 8.61 11.13
C TYR A 87 -0.29 8.74 10.31
N HIS A 88 -0.25 8.39 9.03
CA HIS A 88 -1.35 8.50 8.07
C HIS A 88 -1.88 9.93 7.86
N SER A 89 -1.12 10.98 8.24
CA SER A 89 -1.55 12.38 8.15
C SER A 89 -0.90 13.10 6.97
N LEU A 90 -1.74 13.76 6.15
CA LEU A 90 -1.31 14.62 5.04
C LEU A 90 -0.50 15.84 5.52
N ASP A 91 -0.72 16.34 6.72
CA ASP A 91 0.02 17.49 7.25
C ASP A 91 1.52 17.24 7.42
N LEU A 92 1.92 15.97 7.43
CA LEU A 92 3.31 15.54 7.61
C LEU A 92 3.98 15.04 6.33
N TRP A 93 3.41 15.34 5.15
CA TRP A 93 3.91 14.87 3.86
C TRP A 93 5.38 15.25 3.61
N ASP A 94 5.81 16.42 4.07
CA ASP A 94 7.19 16.95 3.93
C ASP A 94 8.24 16.15 4.72
N ARG A 95 7.81 15.29 5.62
CA ARG A 95 8.66 14.40 6.44
C ARG A 95 8.75 12.98 5.91
N THR A 96 8.24 12.74 4.70
CA THR A 96 8.15 11.40 4.13
C THR A 96 9.11 11.21 2.95
N SER A 97 9.43 9.96 2.64
CA SER A 97 10.27 9.63 1.49
C SER A 97 9.61 10.02 0.16
N LEU A 98 8.29 9.87 0.05
CA LEU A 98 7.56 10.32 -1.14
C LEU A 98 7.57 11.85 -1.26
N GLY A 99 7.41 12.56 -0.14
CA GLY A 99 7.53 14.02 -0.09
C GLY A 99 8.89 14.53 -0.55
N ILE A 100 9.98 13.84 -0.18
CA ILE A 100 11.33 14.16 -0.66
C ILE A 100 11.43 13.98 -2.18
N LEU A 101 10.93 12.87 -2.72
CA LEU A 101 10.95 12.64 -4.18
C LEU A 101 10.10 13.68 -4.91
N TRP A 102 8.90 13.94 -4.45
CA TRP A 102 7.99 14.93 -5.04
C TRP A 102 8.59 16.33 -5.06
N ALA A 103 9.20 16.76 -3.96
CA ALA A 103 9.79 18.10 -3.85
C ALA A 103 11.05 18.29 -4.71
N ASN A 104 11.74 17.21 -5.11
CA ASN A 104 13.06 17.29 -5.77
C ASN A 104 13.09 16.70 -7.18
N SER A 105 12.00 16.15 -7.72
CA SER A 105 11.94 15.59 -9.07
C SER A 105 10.79 16.18 -9.89
N GLU A 106 11.08 16.59 -11.11
CA GLU A 106 10.06 17.00 -12.08
C GLU A 106 9.30 15.81 -12.69
N LYS A 107 9.79 14.59 -12.46
CA LYS A 107 9.18 13.35 -12.94
C LYS A 107 8.13 12.79 -12.00
N ILE A 108 8.02 13.31 -10.79
CA ILE A 108 7.09 12.82 -9.77
C ILE A 108 6.17 13.97 -9.37
N LYS A 109 4.90 13.88 -9.68
CA LYS A 109 3.92 14.95 -9.51
C LYS A 109 2.67 14.43 -8.81
N HIS A 110 2.08 15.26 -7.96
CA HIS A 110 0.73 15.00 -7.49
C HIS A 110 -0.28 15.11 -8.64
N ILE A 111 -1.36 14.33 -8.61
CA ILE A 111 -2.35 14.28 -9.71
C ILE A 111 -3.01 15.65 -10.00
N SER A 112 -3.04 16.55 -9.02
CA SER A 112 -3.53 17.92 -9.20
C SER A 112 -2.76 18.71 -10.27
N ASP A 113 -1.53 18.31 -10.57
CA ASP A 113 -0.70 18.96 -11.59
C ASP A 113 -0.94 18.42 -13.01
N PHE A 114 -1.70 17.34 -13.16
CA PHE A 114 -1.94 16.69 -14.46
C PHE A 114 -2.53 17.65 -15.50
N TYR A 115 -3.41 18.57 -15.09
CA TYR A 115 -3.98 19.55 -16.00
C TYR A 115 -2.93 20.48 -16.61
N LYS A 116 -1.91 20.87 -15.85
CA LYS A 116 -0.86 21.77 -16.33
C LYS A 116 -0.12 21.17 -17.53
N ASP A 117 0.08 19.83 -17.50
CA ASP A 117 0.85 19.13 -18.51
C ASP A 117 -0.03 18.67 -19.71
N TYR A 118 -1.28 18.25 -19.47
CA TYR A 118 -2.12 17.59 -20.49
C TYR A 118 -3.49 18.23 -20.73
N GLN A 119 -3.81 19.35 -20.10
CA GLN A 119 -5.10 20.07 -20.22
C GLN A 119 -6.33 19.17 -19.92
N LYS A 120 -6.15 18.18 -19.03
CA LYS A 120 -7.23 17.29 -18.56
C LYS A 120 -7.39 17.41 -17.06
N TRP A 121 -8.57 17.78 -16.61
CA TRP A 121 -8.92 17.88 -15.20
C TRP A 121 -9.20 16.51 -14.59
N TRP A 122 -8.74 16.34 -13.33
CA TRP A 122 -9.00 15.19 -12.50
C TRP A 122 -9.63 15.62 -11.20
N SER A 123 -10.53 14.77 -10.65
CA SER A 123 -10.84 14.74 -9.23
C SER A 123 -9.89 13.77 -8.55
N TRP A 124 -9.54 14.05 -7.31
CA TRP A 124 -8.69 13.15 -6.53
C TRP A 124 -9.15 13.08 -5.08
N TYR A 125 -8.80 11.99 -4.43
CA TYR A 125 -9.01 11.77 -3.02
C TYR A 125 -7.74 11.12 -2.45
N ASP A 126 -6.93 11.93 -1.77
CA ASP A 126 -5.78 11.48 -1.01
C ASP A 126 -6.23 10.76 0.26
N TRP A 127 -5.39 9.85 0.77
CA TRP A 127 -5.65 9.27 2.07
C TRP A 127 -5.68 10.37 3.15
N ASP A 128 -6.60 10.22 4.10
CA ASP A 128 -6.79 11.18 5.20
C ASP A 128 -7.17 12.61 4.77
N SER A 129 -7.75 12.77 3.57
CA SER A 129 -8.27 14.07 3.15
C SER A 129 -9.55 14.41 3.92
N GLU A 130 -9.47 15.32 4.88
CA GLU A 130 -10.64 15.83 5.63
C GLU A 130 -11.64 16.57 4.73
N HIS A 131 -11.20 17.01 3.55
CA HIS A 131 -12.00 17.79 2.62
C HIS A 131 -12.77 16.95 1.60
N GLY A 132 -12.76 15.61 1.71
CA GLY A 132 -13.40 14.71 0.75
C GLY A 132 -12.71 14.74 -0.63
N ILE A 133 -13.49 14.47 -1.70
CA ILE A 133 -12.98 14.46 -3.07
C ILE A 133 -12.68 15.89 -3.52
N GLN A 134 -11.46 16.14 -3.97
CA GLN A 134 -10.94 17.43 -4.43
C GLN A 134 -10.97 17.55 -5.96
N TRP A 135 -11.11 18.76 -6.50
CA TRP A 135 -10.95 19.10 -7.92
C TRP A 135 -10.74 20.59 -8.11
N TYR A 136 -10.23 20.96 -9.28
CA TYR A 136 -10.15 22.37 -9.71
C TYR A 136 -11.14 22.62 -10.89
N GLY A 137 -11.70 23.83 -10.97
CA GLY A 137 -12.62 24.23 -12.04
C GLY A 137 -13.94 23.46 -12.00
N ASP A 138 -14.48 23.13 -13.19
CA ASP A 138 -15.67 22.30 -13.31
C ASP A 138 -15.35 20.86 -12.88
N ARG A 139 -16.31 20.21 -12.20
CA ARG A 139 -16.12 18.85 -11.68
C ARG A 139 -15.76 17.88 -12.81
N PRO A 140 -14.55 17.27 -12.79
CA PRO A 140 -14.14 16.32 -13.80
C PRO A 140 -14.93 15.02 -13.73
N ASN A 141 -14.91 14.26 -14.80
CA ASN A 141 -15.54 12.94 -14.88
C ASN A 141 -14.57 11.78 -14.64
N ILE A 142 -13.36 12.08 -14.15
CA ILE A 142 -12.31 11.12 -13.81
C ILE A 142 -11.92 11.34 -12.35
N LEU A 143 -11.87 10.25 -11.57
CA LEU A 143 -11.43 10.24 -10.19
C LEU A 143 -10.22 9.32 -10.02
N LEU A 144 -9.18 9.80 -9.34
CA LEU A 144 -8.11 8.99 -8.80
C LEU A 144 -8.20 9.00 -7.27
N THR A 145 -8.16 7.83 -6.65
CA THR A 145 -8.20 7.71 -5.18
C THR A 145 -7.37 6.53 -4.70
N HIS A 146 -6.80 6.65 -3.50
CA HIS A 146 -6.17 5.48 -2.87
C HIS A 146 -7.21 4.54 -2.26
N LYS A 147 -8.33 5.03 -1.73
CA LYS A 147 -9.38 4.16 -1.17
C LYS A 147 -9.95 3.21 -2.22
N ALA A 148 -10.17 1.96 -1.84
CA ALA A 148 -10.82 0.98 -2.71
C ALA A 148 -12.25 1.41 -3.06
N VAL A 149 -12.66 1.26 -4.33
CA VAL A 149 -14.03 1.50 -4.77
C VAL A 149 -14.67 0.19 -5.18
N VAL A 150 -15.71 -0.21 -4.45
CA VAL A 150 -16.35 -1.52 -4.55
C VAL A 150 -17.85 -1.41 -4.79
N SER A 151 -18.52 -2.51 -5.13
CA SER A 151 -19.98 -2.58 -5.23
C SER A 151 -20.51 -3.89 -4.65
N GLU A 152 -21.72 -3.88 -4.10
CA GLU A 152 -22.39 -5.06 -3.57
C GLU A 152 -22.51 -6.16 -4.65
N ARG A 153 -22.80 -5.78 -5.88
CA ARG A 153 -22.93 -6.73 -6.99
C ARG A 153 -21.62 -7.49 -7.25
N LYS A 154 -20.47 -6.85 -7.02
CA LYS A 154 -19.15 -7.44 -7.26
C LYS A 154 -18.66 -8.25 -6.06
N MET A 155 -18.90 -7.75 -4.85
CA MET A 155 -18.39 -8.33 -3.61
C MET A 155 -19.34 -9.35 -2.97
N GLY A 156 -20.64 -9.29 -3.29
CA GLY A 156 -21.69 -9.99 -2.58
C GLY A 156 -22.22 -9.20 -1.38
N LYS A 157 -23.54 -9.31 -1.15
CA LYS A 157 -24.19 -8.67 0.03
C LYS A 157 -23.62 -9.22 1.32
N GLY A 158 -23.38 -8.34 2.30
CA GLY A 158 -22.84 -8.72 3.61
C GLY A 158 -21.32 -8.99 3.61
N SER A 159 -20.61 -8.64 2.55
CA SER A 159 -19.15 -8.67 2.56
C SER A 159 -18.63 -7.60 3.52
N TRP A 160 -17.74 -7.98 4.45
CA TRP A 160 -17.13 -7.08 5.44
C TRP A 160 -16.52 -5.82 4.82
N ILE A 161 -15.95 -5.93 3.62
CA ILE A 161 -15.32 -4.82 2.92
C ILE A 161 -16.31 -3.69 2.57
N LEU A 162 -17.63 -4.00 2.45
CA LEU A 162 -18.66 -3.00 2.16
C LEU A 162 -19.02 -2.17 3.40
N GLU A 163 -18.69 -2.66 4.59
CA GLU A 163 -19.02 -2.06 5.89
C GLU A 163 -17.89 -1.19 6.42
N ASP A 164 -16.65 -1.44 5.96
CA ASP A 164 -15.46 -0.70 6.37
C ASP A 164 -15.30 0.59 5.55
N LYS A 165 -15.82 1.70 6.08
CA LYS A 165 -15.78 3.03 5.45
C LYS A 165 -14.38 3.64 5.42
N ASP A 166 -13.50 3.21 6.29
CA ASP A 166 -12.12 3.69 6.31
C ASP A 166 -11.31 3.01 5.20
N PHE A 167 -11.68 1.77 4.86
CA PHE A 167 -11.04 0.98 3.83
C PHE A 167 -11.57 1.25 2.42
N CYS A 168 -12.90 1.39 2.25
CA CYS A 168 -13.50 1.49 0.92
C CYS A 168 -14.66 2.47 0.80
N MET A 169 -14.97 2.82 -0.45
CA MET A 169 -16.16 3.55 -0.88
C MET A 169 -17.08 2.62 -1.66
N ASN A 170 -18.32 2.43 -1.20
CA ASN A 170 -19.31 1.62 -1.91
C ASN A 170 -20.02 2.46 -2.98
N ILE A 171 -19.77 2.17 -4.28
CA ILE A 171 -20.31 2.93 -5.40
C ILE A 171 -21.85 2.84 -5.52
N ASP A 172 -22.49 1.82 -4.91
CA ASP A 172 -23.95 1.67 -5.00
C ASP A 172 -24.68 2.75 -4.19
N ASN A 173 -24.08 3.24 -3.09
CA ASN A 173 -24.72 4.18 -2.17
C ASN A 173 -23.89 5.46 -1.87
N HIS A 174 -22.62 5.54 -2.30
CA HIS A 174 -21.79 6.71 -2.09
C HIS A 174 -22.11 7.81 -3.10
N LEU A 175 -22.79 8.87 -2.63
CA LEU A 175 -23.31 9.92 -3.52
C LEU A 175 -22.23 10.69 -4.28
N GLU A 176 -21.07 10.91 -3.65
CA GLU A 176 -19.95 11.63 -4.23
C GLU A 176 -19.32 10.92 -5.43
N LEU A 177 -19.50 9.59 -5.54
CA LEU A 177 -19.00 8.81 -6.68
C LEU A 177 -19.89 8.90 -7.92
N ARG A 178 -21.06 9.56 -7.83
CA ARG A 178 -21.96 9.70 -8.97
C ARG A 178 -21.43 10.68 -10.00
N GLY A 179 -21.61 10.34 -11.28
CA GLY A 179 -21.25 11.20 -12.42
C GLY A 179 -19.84 10.97 -12.96
N TYR A 180 -18.98 10.20 -12.28
CA TYR A 180 -17.70 9.81 -12.84
C TYR A 180 -17.88 8.78 -13.97
N LYS A 181 -17.12 8.95 -15.08
CA LYS A 181 -17.01 7.96 -16.14
C LYS A 181 -15.88 6.96 -15.88
N LEU A 182 -14.83 7.40 -15.19
CA LEU A 182 -13.68 6.60 -14.82
C LEU A 182 -13.33 6.84 -13.36
N ILE A 183 -13.16 5.77 -12.60
CA ILE A 183 -12.61 5.79 -11.24
C ILE A 183 -11.41 4.84 -11.22
N ILE A 184 -10.26 5.36 -10.85
CA ILE A 184 -9.03 4.60 -10.64
C ILE A 184 -8.79 4.57 -9.13
N CYS A 185 -8.59 3.37 -8.56
CA CYS A 185 -8.45 3.18 -7.12
C CYS A 185 -7.37 2.15 -6.78
N GLY A 186 -6.91 2.17 -5.52
CA GLY A 186 -5.90 1.26 -4.96
C GLY A 186 -6.34 0.62 -3.65
N HIS A 187 -5.41 0.53 -2.68
CA HIS A 187 -5.56 0.09 -1.29
C HIS A 187 -5.99 -1.37 -1.12
N TRP A 188 -6.98 -1.85 -1.84
CA TRP A 188 -7.33 -3.26 -1.81
C TRP A 188 -6.46 -4.06 -2.78
N HIS A 189 -5.61 -4.89 -2.24
CA HIS A 189 -4.63 -5.69 -2.98
C HIS A 189 -5.22 -6.84 -3.80
N LYS A 190 -6.44 -6.66 -4.30
CA LYS A 190 -7.07 -7.57 -5.26
C LYS A 190 -7.35 -6.85 -6.56
N PRO A 191 -6.70 -7.23 -7.67
CA PRO A 191 -6.91 -6.56 -8.95
C PRO A 191 -8.33 -6.79 -9.47
N TYR A 192 -9.03 -5.72 -9.84
CA TYR A 192 -10.34 -5.80 -10.48
C TYR A 192 -10.57 -4.66 -11.45
N ILE A 193 -11.39 -4.93 -12.46
CA ILE A 193 -11.94 -3.93 -13.36
C ILE A 193 -13.41 -4.30 -13.56
N PHE A 194 -14.31 -3.36 -13.34
CA PHE A 194 -15.72 -3.56 -13.58
C PHE A 194 -16.41 -2.29 -14.04
N LYS A 195 -17.56 -2.46 -14.73
CA LYS A 195 -18.44 -1.35 -15.09
C LYS A 195 -19.62 -1.33 -14.13
N HIS A 196 -19.86 -0.17 -13.50
CA HIS A 196 -21.07 0.12 -12.72
C HIS A 196 -21.85 1.24 -13.42
N LYS A 197 -23.01 0.89 -14.01
CA LYS A 197 -23.74 1.80 -14.91
C LYS A 197 -22.80 2.32 -16.01
N GLU A 198 -22.58 3.64 -16.08
CA GLU A 198 -21.69 4.27 -17.06
C GLU A 198 -20.26 4.45 -16.54
N THR A 199 -20.00 4.12 -15.28
CA THR A 199 -18.69 4.29 -14.62
C THR A 199 -17.82 3.05 -14.81
N LEU A 200 -16.64 3.20 -15.38
CA LEU A 200 -15.57 2.19 -15.34
C LEU A 200 -14.76 2.36 -14.05
N VAL A 201 -14.65 1.29 -13.26
CA VAL A 201 -13.84 1.25 -12.04
C VAL A 201 -12.64 0.35 -12.29
N VAL A 202 -11.43 0.85 -12.01
CA VAL A 202 -10.16 0.18 -12.26
C VAL A 202 -9.33 0.14 -10.99
N ASN A 203 -9.05 -1.05 -10.47
CA ASN A 203 -8.00 -1.31 -9.50
C ASN A 203 -6.99 -2.27 -10.14
N PRO A 204 -5.77 -1.83 -10.44
CA PRO A 204 -4.77 -2.69 -11.07
C PRO A 204 -4.26 -3.79 -10.14
N GLY A 205 -4.43 -3.63 -8.82
CA GLY A 205 -3.82 -4.45 -7.78
C GLY A 205 -2.36 -4.09 -7.52
N PRO A 206 -1.74 -4.68 -6.49
CA PRO A 206 -0.37 -4.36 -6.11
C PRO A 206 0.65 -4.89 -7.11
N VAL A 207 1.72 -4.13 -7.31
CA VAL A 207 2.89 -4.53 -8.08
C VAL A 207 3.78 -5.47 -7.28
N LEU A 208 3.97 -5.15 -5.99
CA LEU A 208 4.75 -5.98 -5.08
C LEU A 208 3.81 -6.81 -4.20
N ARG A 209 3.83 -8.12 -4.40
CA ARG A 209 3.08 -9.08 -3.58
C ARG A 209 3.78 -9.26 -2.24
N ARG A 210 3.05 -9.11 -1.13
CA ARG A 210 3.57 -9.18 0.25
C ARG A 210 2.95 -10.31 1.07
N SER A 211 1.78 -10.79 0.64
CA SER A 211 0.96 -11.77 1.36
C SER A 211 0.67 -12.98 0.48
N VAL A 212 0.45 -14.14 1.10
CA VAL A 212 0.01 -15.35 0.39
C VAL A 212 -1.40 -15.24 -0.21
N GLU A 213 -2.16 -14.23 0.20
CA GLU A 213 -3.47 -13.92 -0.38
C GLU A 213 -3.35 -13.25 -1.74
N GLU A 214 -2.19 -12.68 -2.04
CA GLU A 214 -1.86 -12.04 -3.33
C GLU A 214 -1.34 -13.06 -4.35
N TRP A 215 -2.06 -14.19 -4.46
CA TRP A 215 -1.72 -15.34 -5.32
C TRP A 215 -2.14 -15.10 -6.76
N PHE A 216 -1.58 -14.08 -7.39
CA PHE A 216 -1.80 -13.69 -8.79
C PHE A 216 -0.54 -13.10 -9.40
N MET A 217 -0.54 -12.96 -10.74
CA MET A 217 0.53 -12.25 -11.45
C MET A 217 0.30 -10.74 -11.41
N PRO A 218 1.28 -9.93 -10.98
CA PRO A 218 1.20 -8.48 -11.00
C PRO A 218 1.00 -7.95 -12.42
N SER A 219 0.26 -6.86 -12.52
CA SER A 219 -0.06 -6.24 -13.80
C SER A 219 -0.24 -4.74 -13.67
N VAL A 220 -0.05 -4.04 -14.76
CA VAL A 220 -0.42 -2.64 -14.96
C VAL A 220 -1.56 -2.53 -15.98
N VAL A 221 -2.26 -1.40 -16.03
CA VAL A 221 -3.37 -1.22 -16.97
C VAL A 221 -3.07 -0.05 -17.89
N LEU A 222 -2.91 -0.33 -19.17
CA LEU A 222 -2.84 0.69 -20.21
C LEU A 222 -4.27 1.10 -20.59
N LEU A 223 -4.61 2.38 -20.46
CA LEU A 223 -5.97 2.89 -20.65
C LEU A 223 -5.97 4.13 -21.53
N ASN A 224 -6.90 4.20 -22.48
CA ASN A 224 -7.18 5.39 -23.27
C ASN A 224 -8.28 6.23 -22.61
N LEU A 225 -7.93 7.45 -22.16
CA LEU A 225 -8.84 8.36 -21.46
C LEU A 225 -10.03 8.84 -22.27
N ASP A 226 -9.93 8.83 -23.60
CA ASP A 226 -10.99 9.35 -24.48
C ASP A 226 -12.04 8.27 -24.79
N THR A 227 -11.61 7.03 -24.92
CA THR A 227 -12.47 5.88 -25.29
C THR A 227 -12.78 4.94 -24.14
N LEU A 228 -12.05 5.04 -23.03
CA LEU A 228 -12.03 4.12 -21.90
C LEU A 228 -11.68 2.67 -22.29
N PHE A 229 -11.10 2.48 -23.49
CA PHE A 229 -10.54 1.19 -23.87
C PHE A 229 -9.28 0.93 -23.03
N TYR A 230 -9.17 -0.27 -22.48
CA TYR A 230 -8.03 -0.66 -21.63
C TYR A 230 -7.47 -2.02 -22.01
N LYS A 231 -6.18 -2.22 -21.68
CA LYS A 231 -5.48 -3.49 -21.78
C LYS A 231 -4.71 -3.74 -20.48
N ARG A 232 -4.92 -4.90 -19.88
CA ARG A 232 -4.09 -5.36 -18.75
C ARG A 232 -2.78 -5.94 -19.31
N LEU A 233 -1.67 -5.47 -18.78
CA LEU A 233 -0.33 -5.93 -19.13
C LEU A 233 0.28 -6.58 -17.89
N TYR A 234 0.53 -7.88 -17.96
CA TYR A 234 1.22 -8.61 -16.89
C TYR A 234 2.71 -8.33 -16.97
N LEU A 235 3.36 -8.17 -15.81
CA LEU A 235 4.78 -7.91 -15.74
C LEU A 235 5.56 -9.19 -16.02
N GLU A 236 6.46 -9.16 -17.01
CA GLU A 236 7.30 -10.29 -17.42
C GLU A 236 8.40 -10.58 -16.38
N SER A 237 8.91 -9.54 -15.68
CA SER A 237 9.84 -9.66 -14.56
C SER A 237 9.23 -10.32 -13.31
N ALA A 238 7.89 -10.45 -13.27
CA ALA A 238 7.23 -11.03 -12.10
C ALA A 238 7.29 -12.56 -12.12
N LYS A 239 7.93 -13.15 -11.13
CA LYS A 239 7.94 -14.63 -10.95
C LYS A 239 6.56 -15.14 -10.55
N PRO A 240 6.19 -16.40 -10.87
CA PRO A 240 4.98 -17.06 -10.40
C PRO A 240 4.83 -17.02 -8.87
N PRO A 241 3.59 -17.00 -8.32
CA PRO A 241 3.37 -16.91 -6.86
C PRO A 241 4.05 -18.00 -6.05
N ASP A 242 4.03 -19.24 -6.52
CA ASP A 242 4.64 -20.42 -5.89
C ASP A 242 6.16 -20.35 -5.78
N GLN A 243 6.81 -19.53 -6.60
CA GLN A 243 8.26 -19.30 -6.55
C GLN A 243 8.67 -18.22 -5.56
N ILE A 244 7.75 -17.38 -5.10
CA ILE A 244 8.08 -16.22 -4.26
C ILE A 244 7.29 -16.15 -2.95
N LEU A 245 6.15 -16.86 -2.83
CA LEU A 245 5.28 -16.83 -1.65
C LEU A 245 5.21 -18.23 -1.03
N SER A 246 5.31 -18.32 0.30
CA SER A 246 5.24 -19.58 1.03
C SER A 246 4.49 -19.45 2.35
N ARG A 247 3.40 -20.24 2.50
CA ARG A 247 2.68 -20.39 3.78
C ARG A 247 3.56 -21.07 4.82
N LYS A 248 4.30 -22.10 4.43
CA LYS A 248 5.22 -22.83 5.31
C LYS A 248 6.28 -21.91 5.90
N HIS A 249 6.78 -20.96 5.12
CA HIS A 249 7.75 -19.99 5.58
C HIS A 249 7.17 -19.05 6.64
N ILE A 250 5.88 -18.65 6.49
CA ILE A 250 5.16 -17.88 7.51
C ILE A 250 5.06 -18.67 8.81
N GLU A 251 4.63 -19.94 8.74
CA GLU A 251 4.49 -20.81 9.91
C GLU A 251 5.83 -20.95 10.65
N GLN A 252 6.91 -21.23 9.93
CA GLN A 252 8.27 -21.34 10.49
C GLN A 252 8.75 -20.04 11.15
N LYS A 253 8.48 -18.88 10.54
CA LYS A 253 8.83 -17.58 11.13
C LYS A 253 7.99 -17.29 12.37
N ILE A 254 6.70 -17.59 12.37
CA ILE A 254 5.84 -17.41 13.54
C ILE A 254 6.34 -18.29 14.69
N GLU A 255 6.71 -19.55 14.44
CA GLU A 255 7.29 -20.45 15.45
C GLU A 255 8.58 -19.89 16.02
N SER A 256 9.52 -19.43 15.16
CA SER A 256 10.80 -18.87 15.61
C SER A 256 10.62 -17.58 16.42
N TYR A 257 9.68 -16.72 16.05
CA TYR A 257 9.36 -15.52 16.83
C TYR A 257 8.72 -15.88 18.18
N THR A 258 7.84 -16.88 18.21
CA THR A 258 7.22 -17.37 19.44
C THR A 258 8.26 -17.94 20.40
N GLU A 259 9.22 -18.75 19.93
CA GLU A 259 10.34 -19.23 20.72
C GLU A 259 11.23 -18.09 21.24
N GLY A 260 11.53 -17.09 20.41
CA GLY A 260 12.29 -15.91 20.80
C GLY A 260 11.61 -15.11 21.92
N VAL A 261 10.29 -14.89 21.78
CA VAL A 261 9.48 -14.24 22.82
C VAL A 261 9.45 -15.06 24.10
N MET A 262 9.29 -16.38 24.01
CA MET A 262 9.31 -17.26 25.19
C MET A 262 10.67 -17.23 25.90
N LYS A 263 11.77 -17.29 25.18
CA LYS A 263 13.12 -17.14 25.75
C LYS A 263 13.31 -15.78 26.42
N PHE A 264 12.82 -14.71 25.80
CA PHE A 264 12.89 -13.35 26.38
C PHE A 264 12.05 -13.26 27.68
N ILE A 265 10.85 -13.81 27.71
CA ILE A 265 10.01 -13.88 28.91
C ILE A 265 10.71 -14.71 30.01
N GLU A 266 11.33 -15.84 29.67
CA GLU A 266 12.11 -16.63 30.61
C GLU A 266 13.29 -15.84 31.18
N GLN A 267 14.05 -15.13 30.33
CA GLN A 267 15.14 -14.27 30.78
C GLN A 267 14.68 -13.18 31.74
N LEU A 268 13.53 -12.54 31.46
CA LEU A 268 12.91 -11.55 32.33
C LEU A 268 12.53 -12.15 33.70
N ARG A 269 12.03 -13.39 33.75
CA ARG A 269 11.72 -14.10 35.02
C ARG A 269 12.93 -14.37 35.85
N PHE A 270 14.11 -14.55 35.26
CA PHE A 270 15.38 -14.79 35.96
C PHE A 270 16.11 -13.52 36.44
N THR A 271 15.72 -12.33 35.89
CA THR A 271 16.32 -11.06 36.37
C THR A 271 15.70 -10.67 37.72
N LYS A 272 16.52 -10.69 38.80
CA LYS A 272 16.12 -10.44 40.20
C LYS A 272 15.46 -9.07 40.47
N THR A 273 15.32 -8.21 39.50
CA THR A 273 14.84 -6.82 39.61
C THR A 273 13.33 -6.66 39.40
N ILE A 274 12.59 -7.74 39.11
CA ILE A 274 11.16 -7.68 38.83
C ILE A 274 10.37 -8.04 40.07
N ASN A 275 9.52 -7.12 40.53
CA ASN A 275 8.58 -7.36 41.61
C ASN A 275 7.64 -8.51 41.25
N LYS A 276 7.63 -9.60 42.03
CA LYS A 276 6.93 -10.85 41.74
C LYS A 276 5.41 -10.75 41.54
N GLY A 277 4.80 -9.59 41.79
CA GLY A 277 3.35 -9.39 41.68
C GLY A 277 2.90 -8.51 40.50
N LYS A 278 3.77 -8.15 39.56
CA LYS A 278 3.44 -7.19 38.49
C LYS A 278 4.18 -7.48 37.18
N PHE A 279 4.25 -8.76 36.81
CA PHE A 279 5.02 -9.18 35.63
C PHE A 279 4.58 -8.45 34.35
N LEU A 280 3.28 -8.37 34.09
CA LEU A 280 2.75 -7.72 32.89
C LEU A 280 2.95 -6.20 32.91
N GLU A 281 2.74 -5.53 34.04
CA GLU A 281 3.03 -4.10 34.18
C GLU A 281 4.51 -3.81 33.91
N ASN A 282 5.41 -4.62 34.49
CA ASN A 282 6.85 -4.48 34.25
C ASN A 282 7.25 -4.77 32.79
N LEU A 283 6.57 -5.72 32.14
CA LEU A 283 6.80 -6.05 30.74
C LEU A 283 6.38 -4.90 29.82
N PHE A 284 5.22 -4.30 30.06
CA PHE A 284 4.74 -3.14 29.30
C PHE A 284 5.65 -1.91 29.55
N VAL A 285 6.06 -1.66 30.79
CA VAL A 285 7.03 -0.58 31.10
C VAL A 285 8.37 -0.80 30.40
N LEU A 286 8.85 -2.03 30.26
CA LEU A 286 10.06 -2.34 29.51
C LEU A 286 9.87 -2.15 28.00
N LEU A 287 8.72 -2.52 27.45
CA LEU A 287 8.40 -2.28 26.05
C LEU A 287 8.30 -0.77 25.75
N ASP A 288 7.71 0.01 26.64
CA ASP A 288 7.56 1.46 26.50
C ASP A 288 8.89 2.22 26.68
N ASN A 289 9.82 1.71 27.47
CA ASN A 289 11.13 2.34 27.74
C ASN A 289 12.25 1.91 26.79
N HIS A 290 12.05 0.87 25.97
CA HIS A 290 12.99 0.49 24.94
C HIS A 290 12.52 0.98 23.59
N GLU A 291 13.38 1.71 22.88
CA GLU A 291 13.17 2.11 21.47
C GLU A 291 13.19 0.87 20.55
N LEU A 292 12.14 0.05 20.66
CA LEU A 292 11.94 -1.07 19.75
C LEU A 292 11.40 -0.53 18.41
N PRO A 293 11.82 -1.10 17.29
CA PRO A 293 11.16 -0.80 16.02
C PRO A 293 9.64 -1.08 16.13
N THR A 294 8.81 -0.16 15.68
CA THR A 294 7.34 -0.18 15.85
C THR A 294 6.70 -1.51 15.42
N ASN A 295 7.24 -2.15 14.38
CA ASN A 295 6.78 -3.47 13.92
C ASN A 295 7.12 -4.60 14.92
N VAL A 296 8.23 -4.51 15.64
CA VAL A 296 8.61 -5.48 16.68
C VAL A 296 7.76 -5.29 17.92
N GLU A 297 7.53 -4.05 18.31
CA GLU A 297 6.65 -3.69 19.42
C GLU A 297 5.23 -4.19 19.21
N ASN A 298 4.63 -3.93 18.04
CA ASN A 298 3.29 -4.40 17.69
C ASN A 298 3.19 -5.94 17.72
N ILE A 299 4.18 -6.64 17.14
CA ILE A 299 4.22 -8.12 17.19
C ILE A 299 4.30 -8.62 18.64
N LEU A 300 5.10 -7.97 19.49
CA LEU A 300 5.23 -8.34 20.89
C LEU A 300 3.90 -8.11 21.65
N ARG A 301 3.26 -6.96 21.48
CA ARG A 301 1.95 -6.63 22.10
C ARG A 301 0.87 -7.62 21.67
N ASP A 302 0.77 -7.93 20.37
CA ASP A 302 -0.19 -8.91 19.84
C ASP A 302 0.06 -10.31 20.39
N LYS A 303 1.32 -10.74 20.51
CA LYS A 303 1.66 -12.06 21.07
C LYS A 303 1.40 -12.14 22.57
N ILE A 304 1.67 -11.09 23.32
CA ILE A 304 1.34 -11.00 24.75
C ILE A 304 -0.19 -11.12 24.91
N ALA A 305 -0.99 -10.41 24.11
CA ALA A 305 -2.45 -10.50 24.14
C ALA A 305 -2.95 -11.93 23.86
N ILE A 306 -2.36 -12.62 22.86
CA ILE A 306 -2.68 -14.03 22.57
C ILE A 306 -2.32 -14.96 23.73
N LEU A 307 -1.18 -14.75 24.40
CA LEU A 307 -0.74 -15.56 25.53
C LEU A 307 -1.64 -15.36 26.76
N ILE A 308 -2.13 -14.13 26.99
CA ILE A 308 -3.13 -13.81 28.01
C ILE A 308 -4.46 -14.52 27.68
N GLN A 309 -4.93 -14.41 26.45
CA GLN A 309 -6.16 -15.04 25.98
C GLN A 309 -6.13 -16.58 26.10
N LYS A 310 -4.95 -17.20 25.91
CA LYS A 310 -4.74 -18.64 26.09
C LYS A 310 -4.54 -19.07 27.54
N GLY A 311 -4.56 -18.14 28.50
CA GLY A 311 -4.32 -18.43 29.91
C GLY A 311 -2.90 -18.89 30.25
N ILE A 312 -1.92 -18.63 29.36
CA ILE A 312 -0.51 -18.95 29.57
C ILE A 312 0.14 -17.90 30.48
N ILE A 313 -0.32 -16.65 30.38
CA ILE A 313 0.06 -15.53 31.25
C ILE A 313 -1.25 -14.99 31.85
N HIS A 314 -1.30 -14.80 33.17
CA HIS A 314 -2.45 -14.24 33.87
C HIS A 314 -2.19 -12.78 34.22
N GLU A 315 -3.22 -11.92 34.12
CA GLU A 315 -3.14 -10.49 34.44
C GLU A 315 -2.81 -10.23 35.91
N ASP A 316 -3.07 -11.20 36.79
CA ASP A 316 -2.92 -11.09 38.24
C ASP A 316 -1.65 -11.76 38.81
N ASN A 317 -0.66 -12.15 37.99
CA ASN A 317 0.57 -12.80 38.46
C ASN A 317 1.81 -12.01 38.09
#